data_7c58eadbfed38555a928e8cc7ea98bbf
#
_entry.id   7c58eadbfed38555a928e8cc7ea98bbf
#
_cell.length_a   1.000
_cell.length_b   1.000
_cell.length_c   1.000
_cell.angle_alpha   90.00
_cell.angle_beta   90.00
_cell.angle_gamma   90.00
#
_symmetry.space_group_name_H-M   'P 1'
#
loop_
_entity.id
_entity.type
_entity.pdbx_description
1 polymer ?
#
loop_
_entity_poly.entity_id
_entity_poly.type
_entity_poly.pdbx_seq_one_letter_code
_entity_poly.pdbx_strand_id
1 'polypeptide(L)'
;MLLNLSIQKKFDSAAPHFLKAMEMDKQFEKPFVIQMLTALGLYDPAAEKPIQKDTAKTQEPVQQAKLETLPAPEKIADDKKSEGSDHKMEEGSKKVKNTTTLKGNIKINGQKPGPNTLVFLETKNKLRVSSQKKQTLTIRQSGLNFSPQHSVIQVGSSITFSNEDREVHNIFSKSLSNQFNLGAMASGSFKTLEFTQAGPVVLRCNMHKDMIGTLFVVPNGYYTKPNANGDYQFENIKSDDYIMQVWAPMLAPEEVDANLRSADLKGVDQTFDFDIKSASVPGEIHDMVDPTDYNAIVDNIEREMFQAIEDWKNGKKFISRKRMLMAVTKHYAGEGLKGAIAKSFSSKRSILLEQKLDTIRKEISGIGKPKEKITEESLLSQAKFAVSQLRLNVKELEARLQPTPVGE
;
A
#
# COMPACT_ATOMS: atom_id res chain seq x y z
N MET A 1 -23.59 5.68 -6.43
CA MET A 1 -24.24 6.72 -5.59
C MET A 1 -24.93 6.14 -4.34
N LEU A 2 -25.68 5.06 -4.40
CA LEU A 2 -26.37 4.45 -3.23
C LEU A 2 -25.43 3.82 -2.17
N LEU A 3 -24.26 3.31 -2.57
CA LEU A 3 -23.29 2.71 -1.64
C LEU A 3 -22.63 3.75 -0.72
N ASN A 4 -22.36 4.95 -1.24
CA ASN A 4 -21.78 6.06 -0.45
C ASN A 4 -22.75 6.60 0.62
N LEU A 5 -24.05 6.64 0.34
CA LEU A 5 -25.07 7.09 1.31
C LEU A 5 -25.24 6.14 2.50
N SER A 6 -25.07 4.83 2.29
CA SER A 6 -25.15 3.81 3.34
C SER A 6 -23.95 3.85 4.26
N ILE A 7 -22.77 4.09 3.71
CA ILE A 7 -21.51 4.25 4.48
C ILE A 7 -21.57 5.56 5.28
N GLN A 8 -21.99 6.66 4.67
CA GLN A 8 -22.14 7.96 5.31
C GLN A 8 -23.09 7.90 6.51
N LYS A 9 -24.27 7.27 6.37
CA LYS A 9 -25.23 7.10 7.49
C LYS A 9 -24.68 6.31 8.66
N LYS A 10 -23.82 5.29 8.41
CA LYS A 10 -23.17 4.52 9.48
C LYS A 10 -22.11 5.35 10.21
N PHE A 11 -21.37 6.20 9.50
CA PHE A 11 -20.40 7.12 10.11
C PHE A 11 -21.08 8.24 10.88
N ASP A 12 -22.16 8.82 10.36
CA ASP A 12 -22.92 9.87 11.05
C ASP A 12 -23.51 9.37 12.40
N SER A 13 -23.87 8.09 12.49
CA SER A 13 -24.33 7.46 13.74
C SER A 13 -23.17 7.09 14.70
N ALA A 14 -21.97 6.87 14.20
CA ALA A 14 -20.82 6.48 15.02
C ALA A 14 -20.05 7.68 15.59
N ALA A 15 -20.06 8.84 14.92
CA ALA A 15 -19.31 10.02 15.30
C ALA A 15 -19.59 10.50 16.74
N PRO A 16 -20.86 10.57 17.23
CA PRO A 16 -21.15 10.98 18.61
C PRO A 16 -20.58 10.00 19.65
N HIS A 17 -20.57 8.70 19.34
CA HIS A 17 -20.00 7.69 20.24
C HIS A 17 -18.47 7.76 20.29
N PHE A 18 -17.82 8.09 19.17
CA PHE A 18 -16.39 8.33 19.11
C PHE A 18 -15.96 9.56 19.89
N LEU A 19 -16.70 10.68 19.75
CA LEU A 19 -16.43 11.91 20.48
C LEU A 19 -16.61 11.72 22.00
N LYS A 20 -17.64 10.99 22.41
CA LYS A 20 -17.87 10.64 23.82
C LYS A 20 -16.77 9.73 24.39
N ALA A 21 -16.25 8.80 23.60
CA ALA A 21 -15.12 7.96 23.98
C ALA A 21 -13.82 8.79 24.15
N MET A 22 -13.60 9.82 23.34
CA MET A 22 -12.48 10.75 23.46
C MET A 22 -12.55 11.63 24.71
N GLU A 23 -13.76 11.97 25.18
CA GLU A 23 -13.94 12.69 26.44
C GLU A 23 -13.64 11.82 27.65
N MET A 24 -13.87 10.52 27.57
CA MET A 24 -13.70 9.55 28.67
C MET A 24 -12.29 9.01 28.78
N ASP A 25 -11.49 9.04 27.73
CA ASP A 25 -10.11 8.47 27.71
C ASP A 25 -9.09 9.51 27.28
N LYS A 26 -8.38 10.08 28.28
CA LYS A 26 -7.33 11.09 28.07
C LYS A 26 -6.08 10.56 27.34
N GLN A 27 -6.00 9.26 27.06
CA GLN A 27 -4.87 8.60 26.37
C GLN A 27 -5.11 8.40 24.88
N PHE A 28 -6.30 8.71 24.35
CA PHE A 28 -6.53 8.66 22.91
C PHE A 28 -5.74 9.76 22.21
N GLU A 29 -5.06 9.42 21.11
CA GLU A 29 -4.34 10.38 20.25
C GLU A 29 -5.35 11.33 19.58
N LYS A 30 -5.78 12.37 20.34
CA LYS A 30 -6.71 13.41 19.90
C LYS A 30 -6.41 13.96 18.49
N PRO A 31 -5.13 14.24 18.10
CA PRO A 31 -4.85 14.83 16.81
C PRO A 31 -5.30 13.96 15.62
N PHE A 32 -5.10 12.64 15.69
CA PHE A 32 -5.44 11.75 14.59
C PHE A 32 -6.96 11.62 14.38
N VAL A 33 -7.71 11.47 15.47
CA VAL A 33 -9.17 11.32 15.41
C VAL A 33 -9.84 12.64 14.96
N ILE A 34 -9.36 13.79 15.43
CA ILE A 34 -9.82 15.11 14.99
C ILE A 34 -9.52 15.29 13.50
N GLN A 35 -8.33 14.96 13.04
CA GLN A 35 -7.96 15.07 11.63
C GLN A 35 -8.83 14.19 10.74
N MET A 36 -9.14 12.97 11.18
CA MET A 36 -10.03 12.05 10.46
C MET A 36 -11.47 12.59 10.40
N LEU A 37 -12.01 13.07 11.51
CA LEU A 37 -13.37 13.62 11.58
C LEU A 37 -13.50 14.92 10.77
N THR A 38 -12.46 15.76 10.76
CA THR A 38 -12.39 16.97 9.92
C THR A 38 -12.36 16.63 8.44
N ALA A 39 -11.57 15.62 8.04
CA ALA A 39 -11.49 15.15 6.65
C ALA A 39 -12.81 14.55 6.15
N LEU A 40 -13.61 14.00 7.05
CA LEU A 40 -14.96 13.49 6.76
C LEU A 40 -16.06 14.58 6.81
N GLY A 41 -15.70 15.82 7.16
CA GLY A 41 -16.66 16.91 7.32
C GLY A 41 -17.64 16.72 8.49
N LEU A 42 -17.21 16.02 9.53
CA LEU A 42 -18.00 15.70 10.74
C LEU A 42 -17.55 16.50 11.97
N TYR A 43 -16.40 17.21 11.88
CA TYR A 43 -15.86 18.04 12.93
C TYR A 43 -15.30 19.33 12.37
N ASP A 44 -15.62 20.46 13.02
CA ASP A 44 -15.05 21.77 12.71
C ASP A 44 -14.01 22.14 13.79
N PRO A 45 -12.72 22.15 13.43
CA PRO A 45 -11.65 22.46 14.38
C PRO A 45 -11.67 23.93 14.85
N ALA A 46 -12.29 24.85 14.09
CA ALA A 46 -12.41 26.27 14.48
C ALA A 46 -13.52 26.50 15.50
N ALA A 47 -14.55 25.64 15.50
CA ALA A 47 -15.67 25.70 16.42
C ALA A 47 -15.52 24.78 17.63
N GLU A 48 -14.52 23.87 17.62
CA GLU A 48 -14.33 22.79 18.60
C GLU A 48 -15.58 21.89 18.78
N LYS A 49 -16.43 21.80 17.76
CA LYS A 49 -17.74 21.10 17.84
C LYS A 49 -17.98 20.19 16.63
N PRO A 50 -18.78 19.13 16.80
CA PRO A 50 -19.28 18.35 15.69
C PRO A 50 -20.20 19.17 14.79
N ILE A 51 -20.11 18.99 13.49
CA ILE A 51 -21.00 19.63 12.51
C ILE A 51 -22.35 18.92 12.57
N GLN A 52 -23.38 19.55 13.16
CA GLN A 52 -24.75 19.10 13.06
C GLN A 52 -25.30 19.51 11.70
N LYS A 53 -25.55 18.53 10.82
CA LYS A 53 -26.33 18.78 9.59
C LYS A 53 -27.80 18.74 9.95
N ASP A 54 -28.45 19.90 9.97
CA ASP A 54 -29.89 20.03 10.11
C ASP A 54 -30.60 19.28 8.99
N THR A 55 -31.39 18.28 9.40
CA THR A 55 -32.35 17.60 8.51
C THR A 55 -33.63 18.41 8.49
N ALA A 56 -33.68 19.47 7.69
CA ALA A 56 -34.91 20.18 7.40
C ALA A 56 -35.31 19.97 5.94
N LYS A 57 -36.53 19.44 5.82
CA LYS A 57 -37.36 19.26 4.62
C LYS A 57 -37.24 20.40 3.60
N THR A 58 -37.12 20.04 2.33
CA THR A 58 -37.98 20.65 1.30
C THR A 58 -38.04 19.75 0.06
N GLN A 59 -39.23 19.35 -0.30
CA GLN A 59 -39.62 18.82 -1.61
C GLN A 59 -39.90 20.02 -2.52
N GLU A 60 -39.50 19.93 -3.77
CA GLU A 60 -40.20 20.22 -5.05
C GLU A 60 -39.28 20.80 -6.12
N PRO A 61 -39.70 20.85 -7.42
CA PRO A 61 -39.48 19.77 -8.38
C PRO A 61 -38.51 20.17 -9.52
N VAL A 62 -38.12 19.16 -10.27
CA VAL A 62 -37.26 19.25 -11.46
C VAL A 62 -37.92 20.05 -12.57
N GLN A 63 -37.30 21.15 -13.00
CA GLN A 63 -37.51 21.72 -14.36
C GLN A 63 -36.24 21.54 -15.19
N GLN A 64 -36.43 20.91 -16.32
CA GLN A 64 -35.44 20.79 -17.39
C GLN A 64 -35.10 22.19 -17.94
N ALA A 65 -33.84 22.55 -17.88
CA ALA A 65 -33.30 23.69 -18.61
C ALA A 65 -32.32 23.21 -19.70
N LYS A 66 -32.67 23.64 -20.87
CA LYS A 66 -32.16 23.57 -22.23
C LYS A 66 -30.65 23.82 -22.33
N LEU A 67 -30.03 22.99 -23.13
CA LEU A 67 -28.65 23.12 -23.62
C LEU A 67 -28.50 24.36 -24.49
N GLU A 68 -27.75 25.38 -24.07
CA GLU A 68 -27.30 26.46 -24.91
C GLU A 68 -25.78 26.41 -25.09
N THR A 69 -25.41 26.45 -26.35
CA THR A 69 -24.05 26.43 -26.89
C THR A 69 -23.33 27.75 -26.66
N LEU A 70 -22.11 27.69 -26.10
CA LEU A 70 -21.19 28.84 -26.02
C LEU A 70 -20.31 28.94 -27.28
N PRO A 71 -20.05 30.14 -27.78
CA PRO A 71 -19.25 30.36 -29.00
C PRO A 71 -17.74 30.32 -28.74
N ALA A 72 -17.01 30.04 -29.84
CA ALA A 72 -15.54 29.97 -29.86
C ALA A 72 -14.89 31.36 -29.73
N PRO A 73 -13.65 31.45 -29.21
CA PRO A 73 -12.96 32.74 -29.10
C PRO A 73 -12.33 33.18 -30.44
N GLU A 74 -12.56 34.44 -30.75
CA GLU A 74 -11.96 35.16 -31.88
C GLU A 74 -10.49 35.49 -31.62
N LYS A 75 -9.73 35.46 -32.75
CA LYS A 75 -8.36 35.94 -32.88
C LYS A 75 -8.32 37.47 -32.88
N ILE A 76 -7.41 38.04 -32.06
CA ILE A 76 -7.02 39.45 -32.22
C ILE A 76 -5.53 39.50 -32.56
N ALA A 77 -5.24 40.22 -33.65
CA ALA A 77 -3.95 40.43 -34.25
C ALA A 77 -3.21 41.63 -33.66
N ASP A 78 -1.90 41.64 -33.92
CA ASP A 78 -0.87 42.66 -33.69
C ASP A 78 -1.28 44.12 -33.85
N ASP A 79 -0.71 45.03 -33.05
CA ASP A 79 0.06 46.17 -33.57
C ASP A 79 0.90 46.92 -32.50
N LYS A 80 2.19 47.05 -32.85
CA LYS A 80 3.20 48.11 -32.77
C LYS A 80 3.35 49.05 -31.52
N LYS A 81 4.55 48.97 -30.96
CA LYS A 81 5.66 49.96 -30.92
C LYS A 81 5.42 51.34 -30.24
N SER A 82 6.12 51.58 -29.14
CA SER A 82 6.86 52.86 -28.90
C SER A 82 7.93 52.70 -27.83
N GLU A 83 9.00 53.43 -28.11
CA GLU A 83 10.31 53.42 -27.47
C GLU A 83 10.39 54.16 -26.11
N GLY A 84 11.31 53.75 -25.24
CA GLY A 84 12.25 54.64 -24.57
C GLY A 84 12.02 55.02 -23.13
N SER A 85 12.78 54.46 -22.21
CA SER A 85 13.80 55.20 -21.46
C SER A 85 14.41 54.34 -20.34
N ASP A 86 15.73 54.39 -20.25
CA ASP A 86 16.60 53.78 -19.24
C ASP A 86 16.23 54.19 -17.83
N HIS A 87 16.13 53.20 -16.90
CA HIS A 87 16.63 53.33 -15.55
C HIS A 87 17.08 51.96 -15.02
N LYS A 88 18.40 51.87 -14.92
CA LYS A 88 19.17 50.80 -14.33
C LYS A 88 18.90 50.76 -12.80
N MET A 89 18.27 49.74 -12.31
CA MET A 89 18.44 49.28 -10.95
C MET A 89 18.56 47.75 -10.93
N GLU A 90 19.78 47.29 -10.71
CA GLU A 90 20.08 45.91 -10.37
C GLU A 90 19.51 45.61 -8.98
N GLU A 91 18.44 44.86 -8.93
CA GLU A 91 18.12 44.06 -7.77
C GLU A 91 17.85 42.64 -8.28
N GLY A 92 18.82 41.78 -8.01
CA GLY A 92 18.80 40.38 -8.39
C GLY A 92 17.72 39.61 -7.64
N SER A 93 16.48 39.75 -8.09
CA SER A 93 15.42 38.82 -7.74
C SER A 93 15.73 37.49 -8.44
N LYS A 94 16.36 36.55 -7.76
CA LYS A 94 16.42 35.15 -8.16
C LYS A 94 15.00 34.64 -8.28
N LYS A 95 14.46 34.59 -9.50
CA LYS A 95 13.20 33.94 -9.83
C LYS A 95 13.33 32.50 -9.35
N VAL A 96 12.70 32.16 -8.23
CA VAL A 96 12.69 30.80 -7.70
C VAL A 96 12.05 29.93 -8.76
N LYS A 97 12.82 29.05 -9.35
CA LYS A 97 12.30 28.04 -10.28
C LYS A 97 11.39 27.12 -9.49
N ASN A 98 10.13 26.99 -9.91
CA ASN A 98 9.19 26.05 -9.29
C ASN A 98 9.51 24.57 -9.61
N THR A 99 10.58 24.32 -10.35
CA THR A 99 11.02 22.99 -10.77
C THR A 99 12.52 22.86 -10.60
N THR A 100 12.97 21.65 -10.30
CA THR A 100 14.37 21.28 -10.04
C THR A 100 14.81 20.23 -11.05
N THR A 101 16.09 20.29 -11.44
CA THR A 101 16.79 19.20 -12.12
C THR A 101 17.58 18.40 -11.07
N LEU A 102 17.45 17.08 -11.12
CA LEU A 102 18.19 16.18 -10.26
C LEU A 102 18.94 15.18 -11.13
N LYS A 103 20.23 15.03 -10.90
CA LYS A 103 21.09 14.12 -11.66
C LYS A 103 22.08 13.40 -10.75
N GLY A 104 22.75 12.41 -11.28
CA GLY A 104 23.80 11.70 -10.57
C GLY A 104 24.28 10.47 -11.31
N ASN A 105 25.15 9.72 -10.66
CA ASN A 105 25.69 8.48 -11.16
C ASN A 105 25.42 7.32 -10.18
N ILE A 106 25.19 6.13 -10.70
CA ILE A 106 24.98 4.93 -9.92
C ILE A 106 26.09 3.94 -10.21
N LYS A 107 26.66 3.39 -9.15
CA LYS A 107 27.54 2.21 -9.18
C LYS A 107 26.97 1.15 -8.22
N ILE A 108 27.12 -0.10 -8.60
CA ILE A 108 26.84 -1.26 -7.75
C ILE A 108 28.14 -2.04 -7.64
N ASN A 109 28.68 -2.17 -6.42
CA ASN A 109 29.99 -2.74 -6.15
C ASN A 109 31.12 -2.08 -6.95
N GLY A 110 31.05 -0.76 -7.13
CA GLY A 110 32.02 0.01 -7.93
C GLY A 110 31.90 -0.18 -9.43
N GLN A 111 30.98 -1.05 -9.90
CA GLN A 111 30.73 -1.33 -11.31
C GLN A 111 29.52 -0.54 -11.82
N LYS A 112 29.41 -0.43 -13.15
CA LYS A 112 28.24 0.15 -13.80
C LYS A 112 26.99 -0.66 -13.48
N PRO A 113 25.83 0.00 -13.28
CA PRO A 113 24.59 -0.72 -12.97
C PRO A 113 24.10 -1.52 -14.18
N GLY A 114 23.36 -2.60 -13.89
CA GLY A 114 22.71 -3.39 -14.94
C GLY A 114 21.58 -2.62 -15.64
N PRO A 115 21.14 -3.09 -16.82
CA PRO A 115 20.16 -2.40 -17.68
C PRO A 115 18.76 -2.27 -17.06
N ASN A 116 18.46 -3.05 -16.03
CA ASN A 116 17.18 -3.07 -15.34
C ASN A 116 17.20 -2.28 -14.01
N THR A 117 18.25 -1.51 -13.79
CA THR A 117 18.32 -0.57 -12.67
C THR A 117 17.36 0.58 -12.88
N LEU A 118 16.69 0.98 -11.82
CA LEU A 118 15.68 2.03 -11.79
C LEU A 118 16.01 3.02 -10.68
N VAL A 119 15.87 4.30 -10.96
CA VAL A 119 15.84 5.38 -9.96
C VAL A 119 14.45 5.97 -9.96
N PHE A 120 13.89 6.19 -8.77
CA PHE A 120 12.58 6.83 -8.66
C PHE A 120 12.48 7.69 -7.40
N LEU A 121 11.52 8.61 -7.43
CA LEU A 121 11.23 9.52 -6.33
C LEU A 121 9.86 9.18 -5.74
N GLU A 122 9.81 9.06 -4.42
CA GLU A 122 8.56 8.98 -3.68
C GLU A 122 8.35 10.27 -2.90
N THR A 123 7.16 10.89 -2.97
CA THR A 123 6.88 12.09 -2.21
C THR A 123 6.66 11.74 -0.74
N LYS A 124 7.26 12.49 0.20
CA LYS A 124 7.01 12.31 1.63
C LYS A 124 5.56 12.65 1.98
N ASN A 125 4.97 13.57 1.24
CA ASN A 125 3.56 13.93 1.39
C ASN A 125 2.67 13.09 0.48
N LYS A 126 2.23 11.92 0.96
CA LYS A 126 1.37 10.97 0.22
C LYS A 126 0.04 11.55 -0.28
N LEU A 127 -0.38 12.72 0.22
CA LEU A 127 -1.60 13.42 -0.22
C LEU A 127 -1.42 14.17 -1.54
N ARG A 128 -0.17 14.44 -1.96
CA ARG A 128 0.14 15.11 -3.23
C ARG A 128 0.47 14.10 -4.32
N VAL A 129 -0.45 13.21 -4.61
CA VAL A 129 -0.28 12.30 -5.76
C VAL A 129 -0.41 13.15 -7.04
N SER A 130 0.71 13.30 -7.76
CA SER A 130 0.70 13.86 -9.13
C SER A 130 -0.30 13.07 -9.98
N SER A 131 -1.01 13.75 -10.88
CA SER A 131 -1.94 13.12 -11.84
C SER A 131 -1.25 11.94 -12.53
N GLN A 132 -1.63 10.74 -12.14
CA GLN A 132 -0.99 9.52 -12.63
C GLN A 132 -1.48 9.25 -14.04
N LYS A 133 -0.56 9.17 -14.99
CA LYS A 133 -0.87 8.72 -16.35
C LYS A 133 -1.00 7.20 -16.30
N LYS A 134 -2.23 6.70 -16.24
CA LYS A 134 -2.50 5.26 -16.35
C LYS A 134 -1.91 4.73 -17.66
N GLN A 135 -1.15 3.67 -17.55
CA GLN A 135 -0.52 2.98 -18.66
C GLN A 135 -1.21 1.63 -18.87
N THR A 136 -1.24 1.18 -20.11
CA THR A 136 -1.60 -0.19 -20.45
C THR A 136 -0.39 -0.82 -21.11
N LEU A 137 0.07 -1.93 -20.58
CA LEU A 137 1.20 -2.70 -21.09
C LEU A 137 0.74 -4.13 -21.37
N THR A 138 1.28 -4.75 -22.41
CA THR A 138 1.10 -6.18 -22.64
C THR A 138 2.40 -6.92 -22.33
N ILE A 139 2.31 -7.95 -21.48
CA ILE A 139 3.38 -8.91 -21.24
C ILE A 139 2.93 -10.24 -21.84
N ARG A 140 3.70 -10.74 -22.80
CA ARG A 140 3.44 -11.98 -23.53
C ARG A 140 4.21 -13.14 -22.92
N GLN A 141 3.61 -14.30 -22.92
CA GLN A 141 4.28 -15.57 -22.68
C GLN A 141 4.60 -16.16 -24.06
N SER A 142 5.87 -16.16 -24.43
CA SER A 142 6.32 -16.58 -25.75
C SER A 142 7.71 -17.21 -25.65
N GLY A 143 7.89 -18.43 -26.20
CA GLY A 143 9.13 -19.18 -26.14
C GLY A 143 9.54 -19.52 -24.71
N LEU A 144 8.59 -19.87 -23.85
CA LEU A 144 8.79 -20.15 -22.43
C LEU A 144 9.40 -18.99 -21.63
N ASN A 145 9.15 -17.76 -22.07
CA ASN A 145 9.64 -16.55 -21.43
C ASN A 145 8.53 -15.47 -21.33
N PHE A 146 8.70 -14.53 -20.41
CA PHE A 146 7.93 -13.29 -20.39
C PHE A 146 8.55 -12.27 -21.34
N SER A 147 7.75 -11.63 -22.18
CA SER A 147 8.20 -10.60 -23.12
C SER A 147 7.30 -9.34 -23.03
N PRO A 148 7.84 -8.20 -22.61
CA PRO A 148 9.19 -7.98 -22.10
C PRO A 148 9.42 -8.67 -20.75
N GLN A 149 10.65 -9.14 -20.53
CA GLN A 149 11.03 -9.83 -19.28
C GLN A 149 11.08 -8.85 -18.08
N HIS A 150 11.43 -7.59 -18.33
CA HIS A 150 11.53 -6.54 -17.32
C HIS A 150 10.72 -5.33 -17.72
N SER A 151 9.84 -4.89 -16.84
CA SER A 151 8.91 -3.79 -17.11
C SER A 151 8.82 -2.82 -15.93
N VAL A 152 8.40 -1.58 -16.24
CA VAL A 152 8.10 -0.55 -15.24
C VAL A 152 6.76 0.08 -15.60
N ILE A 153 5.86 0.19 -14.63
CA ILE A 153 4.58 0.88 -14.77
C ILE A 153 4.30 1.77 -13.55
N GLN A 154 3.40 2.71 -13.69
CA GLN A 154 2.93 3.51 -12.54
C GLN A 154 1.76 2.81 -11.82
N VAL A 155 1.62 3.09 -10.52
CA VAL A 155 0.43 2.69 -9.73
C VAL A 155 -0.86 3.09 -10.46
N GLY A 156 -1.86 2.19 -10.46
CA GLY A 156 -3.12 2.35 -11.17
C GLY A 156 -3.07 2.00 -12.65
N SER A 157 -1.93 1.53 -13.16
CA SER A 157 -1.80 1.02 -14.53
C SER A 157 -2.24 -0.45 -14.62
N SER A 158 -2.59 -0.88 -15.83
CA SER A 158 -3.03 -2.26 -16.10
C SER A 158 -2.05 -2.99 -17.00
N ILE A 159 -1.86 -4.27 -16.73
CA ILE A 159 -1.11 -5.18 -17.61
C ILE A 159 -2.07 -6.22 -18.17
N THR A 160 -2.04 -6.39 -19.48
CA THR A 160 -2.62 -7.53 -20.16
C THR A 160 -1.56 -8.59 -20.35
N PHE A 161 -1.77 -9.74 -19.74
CA PHE A 161 -0.95 -10.91 -19.92
C PHE A 161 -1.56 -11.79 -21.01
N SER A 162 -0.79 -12.17 -22.02
CA SER A 162 -1.23 -13.07 -23.10
C SER A 162 -0.35 -14.32 -23.16
N ASN A 163 -0.94 -15.46 -23.50
CA ASN A 163 -0.22 -16.68 -23.80
C ASN A 163 -0.15 -16.85 -25.33
N GLU A 164 1.03 -16.65 -25.90
CA GLU A 164 1.31 -16.80 -27.34
C GLU A 164 2.01 -18.14 -27.67
N ASP A 165 2.32 -18.95 -26.64
CA ASP A 165 2.85 -20.30 -26.82
C ASP A 165 1.71 -21.30 -27.11
N ARG A 166 2.08 -22.47 -27.58
CA ARG A 166 1.15 -23.60 -27.77
C ARG A 166 0.81 -24.30 -26.46
N GLU A 167 1.67 -24.15 -25.47
CA GLU A 167 1.56 -24.78 -24.16
C GLU A 167 0.72 -23.96 -23.22
N VAL A 168 0.14 -24.64 -22.24
CA VAL A 168 -0.58 -23.96 -21.17
C VAL A 168 0.44 -23.36 -20.20
N HIS A 169 0.26 -22.11 -19.87
CA HIS A 169 1.04 -21.40 -18.86
C HIS A 169 0.17 -20.97 -17.67
N ASN A 170 0.83 -20.44 -16.67
CA ASN A 170 0.20 -19.72 -15.59
C ASN A 170 1.09 -18.53 -15.24
N ILE A 171 0.51 -17.46 -14.72
CA ILE A 171 1.25 -16.31 -14.19
C ILE A 171 0.83 -16.07 -12.77
N PHE A 172 1.81 -15.98 -11.89
CA PHE A 172 1.59 -15.60 -10.50
C PHE A 172 2.73 -14.74 -9.97
N SER A 173 2.46 -14.03 -8.89
CA SER A 173 3.45 -13.32 -8.08
C SER A 173 3.16 -13.53 -6.60
N LYS A 174 4.22 -13.75 -5.82
CA LYS A 174 4.20 -13.76 -4.34
C LYS A 174 4.74 -12.47 -3.74
N SER A 175 5.14 -11.51 -4.57
CA SER A 175 5.72 -10.25 -4.10
C SER A 175 4.74 -9.47 -3.23
N LEU A 176 5.22 -8.96 -2.08
CA LEU A 176 4.41 -8.31 -1.04
C LEU A 176 3.50 -7.19 -1.57
N SER A 177 4.02 -6.39 -2.50
CA SER A 177 3.28 -5.26 -3.06
C SER A 177 2.07 -5.68 -3.89
N ASN A 178 2.22 -6.76 -4.70
CA ASN A 178 1.18 -7.20 -5.64
C ASN A 178 1.20 -8.73 -5.76
N GLN A 179 0.55 -9.39 -4.82
CA GLN A 179 0.34 -10.84 -4.86
C GLN A 179 -0.86 -11.18 -5.75
N PHE A 180 -0.68 -12.10 -6.67
CA PHE A 180 -1.76 -12.61 -7.51
C PHE A 180 -1.44 -13.97 -8.11
N ASN A 181 -2.49 -14.67 -8.57
CA ASN A 181 -2.39 -15.88 -9.37
C ASN A 181 -3.51 -15.85 -10.42
N LEU A 182 -3.13 -15.83 -11.68
CA LEU A 182 -4.08 -15.79 -12.79
C LEU A 182 -4.62 -17.18 -13.16
N GLY A 183 -4.08 -18.25 -12.55
CA GLY A 183 -4.45 -19.64 -12.92
C GLY A 183 -3.97 -20.01 -14.31
N ALA A 184 -4.44 -21.16 -14.79
CA ALA A 184 -4.06 -21.68 -16.11
C ALA A 184 -4.51 -20.72 -17.25
N MET A 185 -3.64 -20.57 -18.22
CA MET A 185 -3.82 -19.75 -19.41
C MET A 185 -3.53 -20.61 -20.65
N ALA A 186 -4.58 -21.00 -21.36
CA ALA A 186 -4.44 -21.75 -22.60
C ALA A 186 -3.82 -20.88 -23.72
N SER A 187 -3.30 -21.52 -24.76
CA SER A 187 -2.80 -20.83 -25.94
C SER A 187 -3.80 -19.82 -26.49
N GLY A 188 -3.35 -18.61 -26.80
CA GLY A 188 -4.17 -17.50 -27.29
C GLY A 188 -5.04 -16.79 -26.25
N SER A 189 -5.06 -17.27 -24.99
CA SER A 189 -5.82 -16.60 -23.93
C SER A 189 -5.09 -15.37 -23.40
N PHE A 190 -5.86 -14.43 -22.82
CA PHE A 190 -5.31 -13.26 -22.14
C PHE A 190 -6.09 -12.94 -20.86
N LYS A 191 -5.44 -12.27 -19.94
CA LYS A 191 -6.03 -11.75 -18.68
C LYS A 191 -5.43 -10.39 -18.36
N THR A 192 -6.25 -9.48 -17.85
CA THR A 192 -5.80 -8.13 -17.47
C THR A 192 -5.88 -7.94 -15.97
N LEU A 193 -4.84 -7.33 -15.39
CA LEU A 193 -4.73 -7.03 -13.97
C LEU A 193 -4.31 -5.57 -13.78
N GLU A 194 -4.97 -4.87 -12.86
CA GLU A 194 -4.58 -3.52 -12.42
C GLU A 194 -3.63 -3.61 -11.22
N PHE A 195 -2.55 -2.83 -11.24
CA PHE A 195 -1.53 -2.78 -10.20
C PHE A 195 -1.71 -1.53 -9.33
N THR A 196 -2.19 -1.72 -8.10
CA THR A 196 -2.61 -0.63 -7.21
C THR A 196 -1.61 -0.29 -6.12
N GLN A 197 -0.55 -1.07 -5.95
CA GLN A 197 0.47 -0.85 -4.93
C GLN A 197 1.86 -0.71 -5.57
N ALA A 198 2.62 0.29 -5.11
CA ALA A 198 4.00 0.48 -5.55
C ALA A 198 4.91 -0.63 -5.00
N GLY A 199 5.95 -0.97 -5.75
CA GLY A 199 6.97 -1.92 -5.35
C GLY A 199 7.33 -2.94 -6.44
N PRO A 200 8.34 -3.77 -6.19
CA PRO A 200 8.76 -4.82 -7.11
C PRO A 200 7.74 -5.97 -7.16
N VAL A 201 7.65 -6.58 -8.33
CA VAL A 201 6.78 -7.75 -8.60
C VAL A 201 7.60 -8.74 -9.41
N VAL A 202 7.79 -9.95 -8.90
CA VAL A 202 8.42 -11.05 -9.64
C VAL A 202 7.32 -11.92 -10.23
N LEU A 203 7.33 -12.01 -11.55
CA LEU A 203 6.43 -12.85 -12.33
C LEU A 203 7.02 -14.25 -12.46
N ARG A 204 6.22 -15.27 -12.24
CA ARG A 204 6.63 -16.68 -12.31
C ARG A 204 5.57 -17.53 -13.00
N CYS A 205 6.00 -18.67 -13.54
CA CYS A 205 5.14 -19.72 -14.05
C CYS A 205 5.33 -21.00 -13.23
N ASN A 206 4.23 -21.68 -12.85
CA ASN A 206 4.31 -22.94 -12.08
C ASN A 206 4.87 -24.09 -12.89
N MET A 207 4.58 -24.08 -14.19
CA MET A 207 4.93 -25.21 -15.09
C MET A 207 6.37 -25.12 -15.56
N HIS A 208 6.93 -23.90 -15.60
CA HIS A 208 8.26 -23.65 -16.13
C HIS A 208 9.05 -22.83 -15.11
N LYS A 209 9.91 -23.51 -14.35
CA LYS A 209 10.64 -22.90 -13.21
C LYS A 209 11.55 -21.74 -13.62
N ASP A 210 12.09 -21.80 -14.83
CA ASP A 210 13.03 -20.80 -15.36
C ASP A 210 12.31 -19.61 -16.01
N MET A 211 10.98 -19.68 -16.14
CA MET A 211 10.16 -18.60 -16.67
C MET A 211 9.93 -17.53 -15.61
N ILE A 212 10.84 -16.57 -15.55
CA ILE A 212 10.86 -15.49 -14.54
C ILE A 212 10.92 -14.14 -15.25
N GLY A 213 10.10 -13.20 -14.77
CA GLY A 213 10.11 -11.80 -15.18
C GLY A 213 10.03 -10.87 -13.99
N THR A 214 10.37 -9.60 -14.18
CA THR A 214 10.22 -8.57 -13.16
C THR A 214 9.41 -7.39 -13.66
N LEU A 215 8.56 -6.89 -12.79
CA LEU A 215 7.83 -5.66 -12.99
C LEU A 215 8.08 -4.77 -11.78
N PHE A 216 8.38 -3.49 -12.01
CA PHE A 216 8.40 -2.52 -10.94
C PHE A 216 7.21 -1.57 -11.09
N VAL A 217 6.40 -1.46 -10.05
CA VAL A 217 5.28 -0.51 -9.98
C VAL A 217 5.78 0.73 -9.25
N VAL A 218 6.03 1.82 -10.00
CA VAL A 218 6.49 3.09 -9.41
C VAL A 218 5.34 3.88 -8.80
N PRO A 219 5.56 4.62 -7.70
CA PRO A 219 4.50 5.35 -7.01
C PRO A 219 3.97 6.56 -7.82
N ASN A 220 4.76 7.09 -8.75
CA ASN A 220 4.43 8.27 -9.55
C ASN A 220 5.26 8.33 -10.83
N GLY A 221 5.14 9.44 -11.60
CA GLY A 221 5.85 9.63 -12.87
C GLY A 221 7.32 10.04 -12.76
N TYR A 222 7.85 10.24 -11.56
CA TYR A 222 9.27 10.59 -11.38
C TYR A 222 10.12 9.34 -11.24
N TYR A 223 10.43 8.72 -12.36
CA TYR A 223 11.34 7.58 -12.45
C TYR A 223 12.16 7.65 -13.74
N THR A 224 13.34 7.09 -13.71
CA THR A 224 14.26 7.00 -14.85
C THR A 224 15.15 5.77 -14.74
N LYS A 225 15.65 5.31 -15.89
CA LYS A 225 16.71 4.28 -15.95
C LYS A 225 18.04 4.98 -16.18
N PRO A 226 19.10 4.61 -15.45
CA PRO A 226 20.45 5.11 -15.76
C PRO A 226 20.89 4.64 -17.15
N ASN A 227 21.74 5.44 -17.77
CA ASN A 227 22.38 5.04 -19.02
C ASN A 227 23.45 3.95 -18.78
N ALA A 228 24.12 3.50 -19.84
CA ALA A 228 25.14 2.46 -19.75
C ALA A 228 26.37 2.86 -18.90
N ASN A 229 26.56 4.13 -18.58
CA ASN A 229 27.61 4.62 -17.69
C ASN A 229 27.14 4.77 -16.23
N GLY A 230 25.86 4.57 -15.96
CA GLY A 230 25.26 4.75 -14.66
C GLY A 230 24.71 6.16 -14.44
N ASP A 231 24.79 7.07 -15.41
CA ASP A 231 24.29 8.43 -15.24
C ASP A 231 22.78 8.46 -15.37
N TYR A 232 22.12 9.22 -14.52
CA TYR A 232 20.68 9.44 -14.55
C TYR A 232 20.33 10.91 -14.38
N GLN A 233 19.19 11.32 -14.89
CA GLN A 233 18.68 12.67 -14.75
C GLN A 233 17.15 12.68 -14.68
N PHE A 234 16.64 13.57 -13.83
CA PHE A 234 15.26 14.00 -13.79
C PHE A 234 15.18 15.48 -14.11
N GLU A 235 14.22 15.87 -14.88
CA GLU A 235 13.94 17.25 -15.23
C GLU A 235 12.54 17.65 -14.74
N ASN A 236 12.36 18.94 -14.50
CA ASN A 236 11.05 19.51 -14.16
C ASN A 236 10.37 18.87 -12.95
N ILE A 237 11.16 18.45 -11.95
CA ILE A 237 10.61 17.94 -10.70
C ILE A 237 9.97 19.11 -9.95
N LYS A 238 8.73 18.95 -9.53
CA LYS A 238 8.04 19.95 -8.70
C LYS A 238 8.73 20.07 -7.34
N SER A 239 8.77 21.30 -6.80
CA SER A 239 9.33 21.54 -5.48
C SER A 239 8.52 20.79 -4.41
N ASP A 240 9.15 19.84 -3.74
CA ASP A 240 8.59 19.05 -2.63
C ASP A 240 9.73 18.29 -1.93
N ASP A 241 9.40 17.63 -0.83
CA ASP A 241 10.27 16.68 -0.14
C ASP A 241 10.08 15.27 -0.72
N TYR A 242 11.17 14.68 -1.18
CA TYR A 242 11.17 13.35 -1.77
C TYR A 242 12.07 12.38 -1.01
N ILE A 243 11.76 11.11 -1.13
CA ILE A 243 12.68 10.01 -0.87
C ILE A 243 13.10 9.46 -2.23
N MET A 244 14.40 9.45 -2.48
CA MET A 244 14.97 8.86 -3.67
C MET A 244 15.41 7.43 -3.40
N GLN A 245 15.09 6.55 -4.33
CA GLN A 245 15.39 5.13 -4.23
C GLN A 245 16.03 4.63 -5.52
N VAL A 246 16.97 3.70 -5.36
CA VAL A 246 17.54 2.91 -6.45
C VAL A 246 17.10 1.46 -6.26
N TRP A 247 16.55 0.88 -7.30
CA TRP A 247 16.19 -0.52 -7.34
C TRP A 247 16.79 -1.22 -8.56
N ALA A 248 17.19 -2.46 -8.38
CA ALA A 248 17.54 -3.38 -9.46
C ALA A 248 17.05 -4.78 -9.07
N PRO A 249 16.71 -5.68 -10.02
CA PRO A 249 16.22 -7.02 -9.69
C PRO A 249 17.14 -7.82 -8.77
N MET A 250 18.45 -7.55 -8.84
CA MET A 250 19.45 -8.24 -8.03
C MET A 250 19.63 -7.67 -6.61
N LEU A 251 19.10 -6.50 -6.30
CA LEU A 251 19.28 -5.89 -4.96
C LEU A 251 18.29 -6.52 -3.99
N ALA A 252 18.81 -7.00 -2.86
CA ALA A 252 18.00 -7.43 -1.75
C ALA A 252 17.21 -6.25 -1.15
N PRO A 253 16.03 -6.47 -0.54
CA PRO A 253 15.23 -5.40 0.06
C PRO A 253 15.99 -4.53 1.03
N GLU A 254 16.82 -5.14 1.87
CA GLU A 254 17.63 -4.45 2.88
C GLU A 254 18.70 -3.55 2.23
N GLU A 255 19.22 -3.95 1.07
CA GLU A 255 20.18 -3.17 0.31
C GLU A 255 19.52 -1.96 -0.36
N VAL A 256 18.26 -2.10 -0.82
CA VAL A 256 17.45 -0.98 -1.33
C VAL A 256 17.18 0.01 -0.21
N ASP A 257 16.72 -0.46 0.95
CA ASP A 257 16.39 0.38 2.12
C ASP A 257 17.63 1.10 2.68
N ALA A 258 18.79 0.46 2.70
CA ALA A 258 20.05 1.06 3.15
C ALA A 258 20.51 2.24 2.26
N ASN A 259 20.03 2.30 1.02
CA ASN A 259 20.41 3.33 0.03
C ASN A 259 19.35 4.41 -0.19
N LEU A 260 18.34 4.50 0.67
CA LEU A 260 17.37 5.59 0.65
C LEU A 260 18.06 6.95 0.88
N ARG A 261 17.69 7.97 0.10
CA ARG A 261 18.16 9.35 0.25
C ARG A 261 16.99 10.31 0.33
N SER A 262 17.03 11.21 1.30
CA SER A 262 16.10 12.34 1.34
C SER A 262 16.58 13.43 0.39
N ALA A 263 15.69 13.91 -0.48
CA ALA A 263 15.92 15.01 -1.40
C ALA A 263 14.90 16.12 -1.13
N ASP A 264 15.37 17.25 -0.61
CA ASP A 264 14.57 18.48 -0.43
C ASP A 264 14.76 19.34 -1.68
N LEU A 265 13.80 19.28 -2.59
CA LEU A 265 13.88 19.91 -3.91
C LEU A 265 13.13 21.25 -3.90
N LYS A 266 13.81 22.31 -3.49
CA LYS A 266 13.27 23.69 -3.41
C LYS A 266 13.74 24.58 -4.56
N GLY A 267 13.64 24.12 -5.80
CA GLY A 267 13.99 24.90 -6.99
C GLY A 267 15.50 25.07 -7.22
N VAL A 268 16.32 24.29 -6.53
CA VAL A 268 17.79 24.25 -6.69
C VAL A 268 18.18 22.91 -7.27
N ASP A 269 18.94 22.94 -8.39
CA ASP A 269 19.43 21.73 -9.04
C ASP A 269 20.39 20.98 -8.12
N GLN A 270 20.26 19.66 -8.03
CA GLN A 270 20.99 18.80 -7.10
C GLN A 270 21.64 17.62 -7.82
N THR A 271 22.74 17.13 -7.22
CA THR A 271 23.43 15.91 -7.68
C THR A 271 23.50 14.90 -6.55
N PHE A 272 23.08 13.65 -6.82
CA PHE A 272 23.17 12.53 -5.89
C PHE A 272 23.81 11.34 -6.58
N ASP A 273 24.98 10.94 -6.08
CA ASP A 273 25.65 9.73 -6.53
C ASP A 273 25.38 8.58 -5.56
N PHE A 274 25.25 7.38 -6.13
CA PHE A 274 25.06 6.14 -5.38
C PHE A 274 26.22 5.19 -5.65
N ASP A 275 26.86 4.70 -4.60
CA ASP A 275 27.80 3.57 -4.65
C ASP A 275 27.24 2.46 -3.74
N ILE A 276 26.37 1.63 -4.31
CA ILE A 276 25.62 0.59 -3.59
C ILE A 276 26.54 -0.60 -3.39
N LYS A 277 26.70 -1.03 -2.14
CA LYS A 277 27.37 -2.30 -1.82
C LYS A 277 26.30 -3.38 -1.75
N SER A 278 26.46 -4.41 -2.57
CA SER A 278 25.56 -5.53 -2.65
C SER A 278 26.32 -6.84 -2.52
N ALA A 279 25.77 -7.74 -1.72
CA ALA A 279 26.25 -9.12 -1.62
C ALA A 279 25.65 -10.02 -2.72
N SER A 280 24.68 -9.52 -3.47
CA SER A 280 23.93 -10.27 -4.48
C SER A 280 24.74 -10.51 -5.74
N VAL A 281 24.49 -11.61 -6.38
CA VAL A 281 25.17 -12.02 -7.62
C VAL A 281 24.47 -11.42 -8.83
N PRO A 282 25.19 -10.89 -9.83
CA PRO A 282 24.58 -10.43 -11.08
C PRO A 282 23.72 -11.52 -11.75
N GLY A 283 22.48 -11.15 -12.09
CA GLY A 283 21.49 -12.09 -12.66
C GLY A 283 20.58 -12.74 -11.63
N GLU A 284 20.87 -12.64 -10.34
CA GLU A 284 19.94 -13.02 -9.27
C GLU A 284 18.72 -12.09 -9.28
N ILE A 285 17.56 -12.63 -8.92
CA ILE A 285 16.33 -11.86 -8.77
C ILE A 285 15.83 -12.06 -7.35
N HIS A 286 15.91 -10.99 -6.56
CA HIS A 286 15.35 -10.97 -5.22
C HIS A 286 13.87 -10.61 -5.27
N ASP A 287 13.07 -11.50 -4.70
CA ASP A 287 11.63 -11.31 -4.56
C ASP A 287 11.33 -10.85 -3.12
N MET A 288 10.66 -9.74 -2.98
CA MET A 288 10.11 -9.32 -1.69
C MET A 288 8.90 -10.20 -1.37
N VAL A 289 9.16 -11.44 -1.06
CA VAL A 289 8.15 -12.39 -0.59
C VAL A 289 7.89 -12.09 0.89
N ASP A 290 6.62 -12.19 1.28
CA ASP A 290 6.28 -12.13 2.70
C ASP A 290 7.00 -13.28 3.43
N PRO A 291 8.05 -13.02 4.20
CA PRO A 291 8.76 -14.04 4.96
C PRO A 291 7.96 -14.47 6.19
N THR A 292 6.76 -13.92 6.38
CA THR A 292 5.97 -14.11 7.58
C THR A 292 5.58 -15.59 7.69
N ASP A 293 6.13 -16.23 8.70
CA ASP A 293 5.69 -17.57 9.11
C ASP A 293 4.37 -17.42 9.89
N TYR A 294 3.26 -17.50 9.17
CA TYR A 294 1.93 -17.39 9.76
C TYR A 294 1.63 -18.52 10.76
N ASN A 295 2.25 -19.69 10.61
CA ASN A 295 2.13 -20.78 11.59
C ASN A 295 2.85 -20.40 12.88
N ALA A 296 4.06 -19.85 12.82
CA ALA A 296 4.77 -19.34 14.00
C ALA A 296 4.00 -18.24 14.72
N ILE A 297 3.29 -17.37 13.99
CA ILE A 297 2.40 -16.36 14.61
C ILE A 297 1.27 -17.05 15.38
N VAL A 298 0.62 -18.07 14.80
CA VAL A 298 -0.44 -18.82 15.48
C VAL A 298 0.10 -19.56 16.70
N ASP A 299 1.31 -20.13 16.62
CA ASP A 299 1.98 -20.78 17.76
C ASP A 299 2.23 -19.80 18.92
N ASN A 300 2.64 -18.57 18.59
CA ASN A 300 2.80 -17.50 19.57
C ASN A 300 1.46 -17.10 20.21
N ILE A 301 0.39 -16.96 19.41
CA ILE A 301 -0.95 -16.67 19.91
C ILE A 301 -1.41 -17.78 20.84
N GLU A 302 -1.28 -19.03 20.44
CA GLU A 302 -1.64 -20.21 21.23
C GLU A 302 -0.90 -20.22 22.58
N ARG A 303 0.42 -20.08 22.57
CA ARG A 303 1.24 -20.04 23.77
C ARG A 303 0.81 -18.94 24.73
N GLU A 304 0.63 -17.70 24.24
CA GLU A 304 0.20 -16.60 25.09
C GLU A 304 -1.20 -16.81 25.67
N MET A 305 -2.13 -17.38 24.89
CA MET A 305 -3.49 -17.67 25.34
C MET A 305 -3.51 -18.75 26.44
N PHE A 306 -2.84 -19.88 26.21
CA PHE A 306 -2.83 -20.96 27.21
C PHE A 306 -2.12 -20.54 28.48
N GLN A 307 -1.00 -19.81 28.37
CA GLN A 307 -0.31 -19.28 29.53
C GLN A 307 -1.14 -18.22 30.27
N ALA A 308 -1.93 -17.42 29.53
CA ALA A 308 -2.84 -16.48 30.17
C ALA A 308 -3.94 -17.17 30.99
N ILE A 309 -4.47 -18.29 30.50
CA ILE A 309 -5.48 -19.07 31.21
C ILE A 309 -4.88 -19.70 32.48
N GLU A 310 -3.67 -20.23 32.40
CA GLU A 310 -2.92 -20.74 33.53
C GLU A 310 -2.66 -19.65 34.60
N ASP A 311 -2.18 -18.48 34.18
CA ASP A 311 -1.97 -17.33 35.06
C ASP A 311 -3.28 -16.83 35.70
N TRP A 312 -4.40 -16.89 34.94
CA TRP A 312 -5.73 -16.56 35.47
C TRP A 312 -6.18 -17.52 36.55
N LYS A 313 -6.02 -18.83 36.32
CA LYS A 313 -6.30 -19.90 37.29
C LYS A 313 -5.50 -19.70 38.59
N ASN A 314 -4.23 -19.35 38.47
CA ASN A 314 -3.32 -19.10 39.57
C ASN A 314 -3.49 -17.71 40.23
N GLY A 315 -4.54 -16.95 39.89
CA GLY A 315 -4.84 -15.64 40.45
C GLY A 315 -3.94 -14.49 39.99
N LYS A 316 -3.01 -14.73 39.03
CA LYS A 316 -2.10 -13.74 38.49
C LYS A 316 -2.77 -12.84 37.44
N LYS A 317 -3.86 -12.16 37.84
CA LYS A 317 -4.77 -11.44 36.96
C LYS A 317 -4.11 -10.43 36.02
N PHE A 318 -3.10 -9.69 36.53
CA PHE A 318 -2.42 -8.69 35.71
C PHE A 318 -1.62 -9.34 34.57
N ILE A 319 -0.85 -10.39 34.87
CA ILE A 319 -0.01 -11.10 33.89
C ILE A 319 -0.90 -11.77 32.84
N SER A 320 -1.97 -12.44 33.29
CA SER A 320 -2.96 -13.06 32.43
C SER A 320 -3.56 -12.09 31.42
N ARG A 321 -4.01 -10.91 31.86
CA ARG A 321 -4.53 -9.84 31.00
C ARG A 321 -3.51 -9.35 29.98
N LYS A 322 -2.26 -9.14 30.42
CA LYS A 322 -1.16 -8.70 29.56
C LYS A 322 -0.90 -9.71 28.45
N ARG A 323 -0.86 -11.01 28.75
CA ARG A 323 -0.65 -12.07 27.76
C ARG A 323 -1.78 -12.10 26.72
N MET A 324 -3.02 -12.05 27.16
CA MET A 324 -4.15 -12.00 26.22
C MET A 324 -4.14 -10.75 25.33
N LEU A 325 -3.73 -9.61 25.88
CA LEU A 325 -3.55 -8.41 25.08
C LEU A 325 -2.45 -8.61 24.02
N MET A 326 -1.32 -9.23 24.37
CA MET A 326 -0.25 -9.55 23.44
C MET A 326 -0.70 -10.49 22.33
N ALA A 327 -1.47 -11.53 22.65
CA ALA A 327 -2.02 -12.44 21.64
C ALA A 327 -2.83 -11.71 20.58
N VAL A 328 -3.68 -10.74 20.98
CA VAL A 328 -4.54 -9.99 20.08
C VAL A 328 -3.80 -8.89 19.35
N THR A 329 -3.08 -8.01 20.08
CA THR A 329 -2.55 -6.77 19.51
C THR A 329 -1.18 -6.93 18.88
N LYS A 330 -0.28 -7.69 19.51
CA LYS A 330 1.06 -7.91 18.96
C LYS A 330 1.01 -9.00 17.90
N HIS A 331 0.60 -10.22 18.27
CA HIS A 331 0.71 -11.36 17.36
C HIS A 331 -0.34 -11.35 16.27
N TYR A 332 -1.64 -11.29 16.58
CA TYR A 332 -2.67 -11.36 15.55
C TYR A 332 -2.70 -10.11 14.64
N ALA A 333 -2.71 -8.91 15.25
CA ALA A 333 -2.82 -7.67 14.50
C ALA A 333 -1.46 -7.11 14.05
N GLY A 334 -0.45 -7.10 14.94
CA GLY A 334 0.83 -6.41 14.70
C GLY A 334 1.81 -7.19 13.84
N GLU A 335 1.82 -8.53 13.90
CA GLU A 335 2.73 -9.38 13.10
C GLU A 335 2.13 -9.75 11.72
N GLY A 336 1.04 -9.11 11.29
CA GLY A 336 0.57 -9.14 9.92
C GLY A 336 -0.52 -10.16 9.60
N LEU A 337 -0.81 -11.16 10.46
CA LEU A 337 -1.79 -12.22 10.16
C LEU A 337 -3.19 -11.67 9.90
N LYS A 338 -3.66 -10.69 10.69
CA LYS A 338 -4.95 -10.02 10.48
C LYS A 338 -5.03 -9.36 9.12
N GLY A 339 -3.98 -8.64 8.71
CA GLY A 339 -3.88 -7.96 7.43
C GLY A 339 -3.88 -8.94 6.26
N ALA A 340 -3.10 -10.01 6.35
CA ALA A 340 -3.02 -11.06 5.35
C ALA A 340 -4.38 -11.75 5.11
N ILE A 341 -5.09 -12.09 6.19
CA ILE A 341 -6.44 -12.68 6.11
C ILE A 341 -7.43 -11.69 5.51
N ALA A 342 -7.40 -10.40 5.91
CA ALA A 342 -8.27 -9.38 5.37
C ALA A 342 -8.07 -9.19 3.86
N LYS A 343 -6.82 -9.17 3.40
CA LYS A 343 -6.43 -9.01 2.00
C LYS A 343 -6.79 -10.23 1.15
N SER A 344 -6.50 -11.43 1.65
CA SER A 344 -6.68 -12.68 0.89
C SER A 344 -8.11 -13.21 0.87
N PHE A 345 -8.91 -12.87 1.88
CA PHE A 345 -10.31 -13.34 1.99
C PHE A 345 -11.29 -12.18 2.11
N SER A 346 -11.36 -11.55 3.29
CA SER A 346 -12.17 -10.35 3.54
C SER A 346 -11.87 -9.75 4.91
N SER A 347 -12.09 -8.43 5.05
CA SER A 347 -12.02 -7.74 6.33
C SER A 347 -13.01 -8.32 7.36
N LYS A 348 -14.20 -8.77 6.92
CA LYS A 348 -15.18 -9.41 7.80
C LYS A 348 -14.63 -10.69 8.44
N ARG A 349 -13.91 -11.52 7.66
CA ARG A 349 -13.32 -12.77 8.14
C ARG A 349 -12.23 -12.50 9.18
N SER A 350 -11.36 -11.53 8.94
CA SER A 350 -10.30 -11.17 9.90
C SER A 350 -10.86 -10.58 11.19
N ILE A 351 -11.91 -9.76 11.11
CA ILE A 351 -12.58 -9.18 12.29
C ILE A 351 -13.28 -10.29 13.12
N LEU A 352 -13.92 -11.27 12.49
CA LEU A 352 -14.54 -12.38 13.20
C LEU A 352 -13.53 -13.21 14.00
N LEU A 353 -12.33 -13.43 13.47
CA LEU A 353 -11.26 -14.11 14.18
C LEU A 353 -10.76 -13.27 15.36
N GLU A 354 -10.57 -11.97 15.17
CA GLU A 354 -10.20 -11.04 16.23
C GLU A 354 -11.24 -11.04 17.35
N GLN A 355 -12.51 -11.01 17.03
CA GLN A 355 -13.61 -11.05 18.02
C GLN A 355 -13.59 -12.31 18.87
N LYS A 356 -13.21 -13.47 18.31
CA LYS A 356 -13.07 -14.72 19.08
C LYS A 356 -11.96 -14.59 20.12
N LEU A 357 -10.79 -14.06 19.74
CA LEU A 357 -9.69 -13.80 20.66
C LEU A 357 -10.07 -12.75 21.72
N ASP A 358 -10.74 -11.68 21.29
CA ASP A 358 -11.16 -10.59 22.17
C ASP A 358 -12.23 -11.02 23.20
N THR A 359 -13.08 -11.99 22.84
CA THR A 359 -14.05 -12.57 23.78
C THR A 359 -13.33 -13.22 24.96
N ILE A 360 -12.34 -14.07 24.71
CA ILE A 360 -11.53 -14.72 25.75
C ILE A 360 -10.78 -13.67 26.58
N ARG A 361 -10.21 -12.64 25.92
CA ARG A 361 -9.55 -11.53 26.59
C ARG A 361 -10.49 -10.77 27.55
N LYS A 362 -11.73 -10.51 27.13
CA LYS A 362 -12.75 -9.84 27.96
C LYS A 362 -13.13 -10.70 29.18
N GLU A 363 -13.34 -11.99 28.98
CA GLU A 363 -13.68 -12.92 30.07
C GLU A 363 -12.55 -12.98 31.11
N ILE A 364 -11.30 -13.17 30.69
CA ILE A 364 -10.12 -13.16 31.58
C ILE A 364 -9.96 -11.82 32.30
N SER A 365 -10.30 -10.72 31.62
CA SER A 365 -10.18 -9.38 32.19
C SER A 365 -11.34 -9.01 33.13
N GLY A 366 -12.42 -9.80 33.13
CA GLY A 366 -13.65 -9.47 33.86
C GLY A 366 -14.38 -8.27 33.26
N ILE A 367 -14.15 -7.98 31.97
CA ILE A 367 -14.82 -6.89 31.23
C ILE A 367 -16.16 -7.42 30.70
N GLY A 368 -17.25 -6.78 31.11
CA GLY A 368 -18.61 -7.21 30.83
C GLY A 368 -19.20 -8.07 31.94
N LYS A 369 -20.51 -8.30 31.86
CA LYS A 369 -21.19 -9.25 32.77
C LYS A 369 -21.25 -10.59 32.06
N PRO A 370 -20.48 -11.61 32.48
CA PRO A 370 -20.62 -12.94 31.91
C PRO A 370 -22.02 -13.48 32.27
N LYS A 371 -22.68 -14.10 31.29
CA LYS A 371 -23.98 -14.74 31.48
C LYS A 371 -23.88 -15.95 32.42
N GLU A 372 -22.70 -16.57 32.46
CA GLU A 372 -22.38 -17.76 33.23
C GLU A 372 -21.08 -17.58 34.00
N LYS A 373 -20.86 -18.40 35.03
CA LYS A 373 -19.59 -18.42 35.78
C LYS A 373 -18.46 -18.87 34.86
N ILE A 374 -17.44 -18.04 34.68
CA ILE A 374 -16.26 -18.37 33.88
C ILE A 374 -15.51 -19.51 34.57
N THR A 375 -15.24 -20.58 33.85
CA THR A 375 -14.45 -21.73 34.31
C THR A 375 -13.19 -21.89 33.45
N GLU A 376 -12.18 -22.52 34.01
CA GLU A 376 -10.94 -22.87 33.27
C GLU A 376 -11.28 -23.72 32.03
N GLU A 377 -12.15 -24.71 32.19
CA GLU A 377 -12.55 -25.59 31.09
C GLU A 377 -13.21 -24.83 29.94
N SER A 378 -14.09 -23.86 30.26
CA SER A 378 -14.72 -22.99 29.27
C SER A 378 -13.67 -22.16 28.52
N LEU A 379 -12.73 -21.53 29.23
CA LEU A 379 -11.66 -20.74 28.61
C LEU A 379 -10.74 -21.58 27.72
N LEU A 380 -10.35 -22.77 28.19
CA LEU A 380 -9.54 -23.70 27.39
C LEU A 380 -10.25 -24.18 26.13
N SER A 381 -11.56 -24.50 26.24
CA SER A 381 -12.36 -24.91 25.09
C SER A 381 -12.45 -23.78 24.04
N GLN A 382 -12.72 -22.55 24.47
CA GLN A 382 -12.76 -21.38 23.59
C GLN A 382 -11.39 -21.11 22.94
N ALA A 383 -10.30 -21.20 23.71
CA ALA A 383 -8.93 -21.00 23.20
C ALA A 383 -8.57 -22.05 22.15
N LYS A 384 -8.81 -23.33 22.41
CA LYS A 384 -8.58 -24.41 21.43
C LYS A 384 -9.38 -24.18 20.16
N PHE A 385 -10.64 -23.78 20.28
CA PHE A 385 -11.47 -23.47 19.11
C PHE A 385 -10.94 -22.27 18.33
N ALA A 386 -10.56 -21.17 18.99
CA ALA A 386 -9.99 -20.01 18.33
C ALA A 386 -8.69 -20.35 17.57
N VAL A 387 -7.78 -21.10 18.20
CA VAL A 387 -6.53 -21.55 17.58
C VAL A 387 -6.81 -22.46 16.38
N SER A 388 -7.75 -23.41 16.48
CA SER A 388 -8.11 -24.26 15.35
C SER A 388 -8.61 -23.47 14.15
N GLN A 389 -9.40 -22.41 14.39
CA GLN A 389 -9.87 -21.51 13.34
C GLN A 389 -8.72 -20.70 12.74
N LEU A 390 -7.76 -20.22 13.53
CA LEU A 390 -6.58 -19.54 13.01
C LEU A 390 -5.74 -20.46 12.13
N ARG A 391 -5.45 -21.69 12.58
CA ARG A 391 -4.69 -22.67 11.78
C ARG A 391 -5.37 -23.03 10.48
N LEU A 392 -6.71 -23.18 10.48
CA LEU A 392 -7.47 -23.41 9.26
C LEU A 392 -7.33 -22.22 8.28
N ASN A 393 -7.43 -20.99 8.80
CA ASN A 393 -7.27 -19.79 7.99
C ASN A 393 -5.86 -19.64 7.44
N VAL A 394 -4.83 -19.98 8.22
CA VAL A 394 -3.44 -19.98 7.75
C VAL A 394 -3.22 -21.01 6.67
N LYS A 395 -3.73 -22.23 6.84
CA LYS A 395 -3.65 -23.29 5.81
C LYS A 395 -4.30 -22.84 4.49
N GLU A 396 -5.49 -22.23 4.55
CA GLU A 396 -6.15 -21.68 3.35
C GLU A 396 -5.40 -20.47 2.77
N LEU A 397 -4.80 -19.63 3.62
CA LEU A 397 -3.97 -18.50 3.22
C LEU A 397 -2.73 -18.99 2.46
N GLU A 398 -1.99 -19.93 3.02
CA GLU A 398 -0.82 -20.53 2.40
C GLU A 398 -1.17 -21.22 1.08
N ALA A 399 -2.29 -21.95 1.02
CA ALA A 399 -2.77 -22.56 -0.21
C ALA A 399 -3.10 -21.52 -1.30
N ARG A 400 -3.58 -20.34 -0.94
CA ARG A 400 -3.79 -19.23 -1.90
C ARG A 400 -2.50 -18.53 -2.32
N LEU A 401 -1.52 -18.50 -1.42
CA LEU A 401 -0.20 -17.95 -1.71
C LEU A 401 0.67 -18.96 -2.49
N GLN A 402 0.33 -20.26 -2.44
CA GLN A 402 0.97 -21.27 -3.29
C GLN A 402 0.39 -21.21 -4.70
N PRO A 403 1.22 -21.46 -5.72
CA PRO A 403 0.75 -21.65 -7.08
C PRO A 403 -0.24 -22.83 -7.12
N THR A 404 -1.38 -22.66 -7.78
CA THR A 404 -2.34 -23.75 -8.00
C THR A 404 -1.65 -24.91 -8.74
N PRO A 405 -1.65 -26.14 -8.21
CA PRO A 405 -1.21 -27.28 -9.00
C PRO A 405 -2.09 -27.34 -10.25
N VAL A 406 -1.45 -27.49 -11.39
CA VAL A 406 -2.18 -27.78 -12.63
C VAL A 406 -2.78 -29.15 -12.44
N GLY A 407 -4.09 -29.26 -12.47
CA GLY A 407 -4.75 -30.56 -12.47
C GLY A 407 -4.24 -31.40 -13.65
N GLU A 408 -3.92 -32.64 -13.36
CA GLU A 408 -3.62 -33.68 -14.34
C GLU A 408 -4.72 -33.83 -15.38
#